data_a95544cf3d05b0c2cc0934526443c33d
#
_entry.id   a95544cf3d05b0c2cc0934526443c33d
#
_cell.length_a   1.000
_cell.length_b   1.000
_cell.length_c   1.000
_cell.angle_alpha   90.00
_cell.angle_beta   90.00
_cell.angle_gamma   90.00
#
_symmetry.space_group_name_H-M   'P 1'
#
loop_
_entity.id
_entity.type
_entity.pdbx_description
1 polymer ?
#
loop_
_entity_poly.entity_id
_entity_poly.type
_entity_poly.pdbx_seq_one_letter_code
_entity_poly.pdbx_strand_id
1 'polypeptide(L)'
;MLQEGDTAPEFELKDTNGKAVKLSDFRGKKVVLYFYPKDNTPGCTIEACSFRDDLLKFKAKNAVILGFSMDDNSSHRKFAEKHGLPFTLLCGTKKVAEKYGAYGNKGIFGWGIKRTTYLIDEKGKVARVFQRVKALGHSKEILSGLR
;
A
#
# COMPACT_ATOMS: atom_id res chain seq x y z
N MET A 1 -10.30 3.89 13.03
CA MET A 1 -9.67 4.15 11.73
C MET A 1 -8.89 5.45 11.77
N LEU A 2 -7.74 5.49 11.10
CA LEU A 2 -6.92 6.70 11.05
C LEU A 2 -7.58 7.78 10.22
N GLN A 3 -7.37 9.03 10.62
CA GLN A 3 -7.89 10.22 9.95
C GLN A 3 -6.76 11.13 9.52
N GLU A 4 -7.06 12.07 8.64
CA GLU A 4 -6.11 13.11 8.25
C GLU A 4 -5.56 13.83 9.48
N GLY A 5 -4.25 14.03 9.54
CA GLY A 5 -3.55 14.64 10.66
C GLY A 5 -3.05 13.67 11.71
N ASP A 6 -3.55 12.44 11.73
CA ASP A 6 -3.07 11.42 12.67
C ASP A 6 -1.64 11.02 12.32
N THR A 7 -0.85 10.66 13.33
CA THR A 7 0.45 10.04 13.10
C THR A 7 0.23 8.62 12.57
N ALA A 8 0.81 8.31 11.41
CA ALA A 8 0.74 6.97 10.86
C ALA A 8 1.51 6.00 11.79
N PRO A 9 0.89 4.89 12.21
CA PRO A 9 1.58 3.91 13.06
C PRO A 9 2.87 3.40 12.43
N GLU A 10 3.93 3.38 13.21
CA GLU A 10 5.19 2.77 12.79
C GLU A 10 5.02 1.26 12.61
N PHE A 11 5.76 0.70 11.68
CA PHE A 11 5.83 -0.74 11.50
C PHE A 11 7.23 -1.15 11.07
N GLU A 12 7.55 -2.42 11.28
CA GLU A 12 8.71 -3.07 10.70
C GLU A 12 8.22 -4.36 10.06
N LEU A 13 8.30 -4.43 8.75
CA LEU A 13 7.81 -5.57 7.96
C LEU A 13 8.88 -5.98 6.96
N LYS A 14 8.85 -7.24 6.53
CA LYS A 14 9.78 -7.73 5.53
C LYS A 14 9.28 -7.44 4.13
N ASP A 15 10.23 -7.15 3.22
CA ASP A 15 9.94 -7.05 1.80
C ASP A 15 10.07 -8.42 1.10
N THR A 16 10.00 -8.43 -0.23
CA THR A 16 10.07 -9.67 -1.03
C THR A 16 11.42 -10.39 -0.89
N ASN A 17 12.47 -9.70 -0.46
CA ASN A 17 13.81 -10.25 -0.28
C ASN A 17 14.10 -10.60 1.18
N GLY A 18 13.12 -10.49 2.07
CA GLY A 18 13.28 -10.74 3.49
C GLY A 18 13.96 -9.62 4.26
N LYS A 19 14.18 -8.46 3.62
CA LYS A 19 14.79 -7.30 4.26
C LYS A 19 13.74 -6.55 5.09
N ALA A 20 14.12 -6.13 6.30
CA ALA A 20 13.25 -5.35 7.17
C ALA A 20 13.07 -3.93 6.61
N VAL A 21 11.81 -3.49 6.55
CA VAL A 21 11.41 -2.16 6.08
C VAL A 21 10.59 -1.50 7.18
N LYS A 22 10.97 -0.29 7.56
CA LYS A 22 10.24 0.53 8.55
C LYS A 22 9.60 1.71 7.84
N LEU A 23 8.42 2.12 8.30
CA LEU A 23 7.79 3.33 7.77
C LEU A 23 8.71 4.54 7.96
N SER A 24 9.38 4.64 9.11
CA SER A 24 10.30 5.74 9.41
C SER A 24 11.51 5.83 8.47
N ASP A 25 11.81 4.76 7.72
CA ASP A 25 12.88 4.80 6.71
C ASP A 25 12.58 5.80 5.59
N PHE A 26 11.33 6.20 5.44
CA PHE A 26 10.87 7.07 4.34
C PHE A 26 10.60 8.52 4.79
N ARG A 27 11.06 8.92 5.97
CA ARG A 27 10.94 10.32 6.39
C ARG A 27 11.59 11.24 5.36
N GLY A 28 10.92 12.36 5.05
CA GLY A 28 11.34 13.26 3.98
C GLY A 28 10.73 12.93 2.62
N LYS A 29 10.02 11.82 2.52
CA LYS A 29 9.29 11.43 1.31
C LYS A 29 7.82 11.21 1.64
N LYS A 30 6.95 11.43 0.65
CA LYS A 30 5.56 11.01 0.74
C LYS A 30 5.49 9.51 0.54
N VAL A 31 4.60 8.84 1.27
CA VAL A 31 4.40 7.40 1.15
C VAL A 31 2.97 7.12 0.73
N VAL A 32 2.82 6.38 -0.36
CA VAL A 32 1.54 5.80 -0.78
C VAL A 32 1.52 4.38 -0.24
N LEU A 33 0.83 4.17 0.87
CA LEU A 33 0.71 2.85 1.49
C LEU A 33 -0.65 2.28 1.11
N TYR A 34 -0.67 1.33 0.17
CA TYR A 34 -1.93 0.76 -0.26
C TYR A 34 -2.08 -0.68 0.25
N PHE A 35 -3.23 -0.93 0.86
CA PHE A 35 -3.61 -2.25 1.39
C PHE A 35 -4.47 -2.95 0.35
N TYR A 36 -4.11 -4.19 0.02
CA TYR A 36 -4.86 -5.00 -0.94
C TYR A 36 -5.06 -6.42 -0.41
N PRO A 37 -6.16 -7.10 -0.81
CA PRO A 37 -6.50 -8.39 -0.22
C PRO A 37 -5.54 -9.52 -0.52
N LYS A 38 -5.10 -9.68 -1.77
CA LYS A 38 -4.31 -10.84 -2.15
C LYS A 38 -3.61 -10.69 -3.49
N ASP A 39 -2.35 -11.15 -3.57
CA ASP A 39 -1.59 -11.24 -4.82
C ASP A 39 -2.33 -12.06 -5.88
N ASN A 40 -2.10 -11.72 -7.15
CA ASN A 40 -2.62 -12.45 -8.32
C ASN A 40 -4.15 -12.51 -8.44
N THR A 41 -4.89 -11.73 -7.65
CA THR A 41 -6.33 -11.55 -7.91
C THR A 41 -6.50 -10.49 -8.99
N PRO A 42 -7.60 -10.52 -9.78
CA PRO A 42 -7.77 -9.58 -10.90
C PRO A 42 -7.71 -8.11 -10.48
N GLY A 43 -8.43 -7.73 -9.42
CA GLY A 43 -8.44 -6.36 -8.94
C GLY A 43 -7.10 -5.90 -8.41
N CYS A 44 -6.41 -6.74 -7.63
CA CYS A 44 -5.11 -6.40 -7.08
C CYS A 44 -4.04 -6.31 -8.18
N THR A 45 -4.14 -7.13 -9.21
CA THR A 45 -3.25 -7.06 -10.37
C THR A 45 -3.45 -5.75 -11.14
N ILE A 46 -4.68 -5.35 -11.39
CA ILE A 46 -4.99 -4.08 -12.07
C ILE A 46 -4.44 -2.90 -11.27
N GLU A 47 -4.64 -2.89 -9.97
CA GLU A 47 -4.15 -1.83 -9.08
C GLU A 47 -2.62 -1.74 -9.10
N ALA A 48 -1.94 -2.88 -8.91
CA ALA A 48 -0.48 -2.93 -8.90
C ALA A 48 0.12 -2.47 -10.23
N CYS A 49 -0.44 -2.93 -11.35
CA CYS A 49 0.03 -2.54 -12.68
C CYS A 49 -0.22 -1.06 -12.96
N SER A 50 -1.32 -0.49 -12.46
CA SER A 50 -1.58 0.95 -12.52
C SER A 50 -0.48 1.75 -11.83
N PHE A 51 -0.09 1.37 -10.62
CA PHE A 51 1.01 2.02 -9.90
C PHE A 51 2.33 1.85 -10.62
N ARG A 52 2.60 0.67 -11.18
CA ARG A 52 3.80 0.41 -11.98
C ARG A 52 3.88 1.37 -13.16
N ASP A 53 2.80 1.50 -13.89
CA ASP A 53 2.75 2.32 -15.12
C ASP A 53 2.90 3.81 -14.82
N ASP A 54 2.46 4.25 -13.66
CA ASP A 54 2.53 5.66 -13.24
C ASP A 54 3.71 5.96 -12.30
N LEU A 55 4.63 5.01 -12.11
CA LEU A 55 5.71 5.13 -11.10
C LEU A 55 6.54 6.40 -11.26
N LEU A 56 6.92 6.77 -12.48
CA LEU A 56 7.73 7.97 -12.71
C LEU A 56 6.99 9.25 -12.28
N LYS A 57 5.67 9.27 -12.43
CA LYS A 57 4.85 10.40 -11.98
C LYS A 57 4.85 10.52 -10.47
N PHE A 58 4.81 9.37 -9.75
CA PHE A 58 4.93 9.37 -8.29
C PHE A 58 6.32 9.83 -7.85
N LYS A 59 7.37 9.35 -8.49
CA LYS A 59 8.74 9.76 -8.18
C LYS A 59 8.94 11.25 -8.40
N ALA A 60 8.35 11.82 -9.45
CA ALA A 60 8.43 13.25 -9.73
C ALA A 60 7.79 14.09 -8.62
N LYS A 61 6.88 13.52 -7.85
CA LYS A 61 6.24 14.18 -6.70
C LYS A 61 6.87 13.79 -5.36
N ASN A 62 8.05 13.19 -5.38
CA ASN A 62 8.77 12.73 -4.19
C ASN A 62 7.97 11.71 -3.37
N ALA A 63 7.25 10.82 -4.06
CA ALA A 63 6.42 9.79 -3.43
C ALA A 63 6.97 8.40 -3.71
N VAL A 64 6.95 7.55 -2.68
CA VAL A 64 7.25 6.13 -2.79
C VAL A 64 5.95 5.33 -2.63
N ILE A 65 5.90 4.16 -3.26
CA ILE A 65 4.74 3.28 -3.19
C ILE A 65 5.12 2.04 -2.40
N LEU A 66 4.31 1.71 -1.39
CA LEU A 66 4.42 0.49 -0.61
C LEU A 66 3.11 -0.27 -0.71
N GLY A 67 3.15 -1.48 -1.23
CA GLY A 67 1.99 -2.37 -1.25
C GLY A 67 1.99 -3.26 -0.01
N PHE A 68 0.82 -3.47 0.57
CA PHE A 68 0.65 -4.26 1.79
C PHE A 68 -0.44 -5.31 1.58
N SER A 69 -0.06 -6.59 1.70
CA SER A 69 -1.03 -7.67 1.87
C SER A 69 -0.46 -8.68 2.86
N MET A 70 -1.28 -9.64 3.31
CA MET A 70 -0.83 -10.66 4.25
C MET A 70 -0.24 -11.89 3.56
N ASP A 71 0.01 -11.81 2.25
CA ASP A 71 0.72 -12.85 1.52
C ASP A 71 2.18 -12.94 1.98
N ASP A 72 2.80 -14.11 1.83
CA ASP A 72 4.19 -14.30 2.20
C ASP A 72 5.16 -13.75 1.13
N ASN A 73 6.47 -13.76 1.44
CA ASN A 73 7.47 -13.21 0.54
C ASN A 73 7.60 -14.00 -0.77
N SER A 74 7.33 -15.32 -0.74
CA SER A 74 7.34 -16.14 -1.96
C SER A 74 6.23 -15.73 -2.92
N SER A 75 5.01 -15.52 -2.40
CA SER A 75 3.88 -15.03 -3.18
C SER A 75 4.16 -13.64 -3.76
N HIS A 76 4.63 -12.72 -2.93
CA HIS A 76 4.98 -11.35 -3.35
C HIS A 76 6.07 -11.35 -4.42
N ARG A 77 7.09 -12.18 -4.26
CA ARG A 77 8.18 -12.26 -5.23
C ARG A 77 7.67 -12.70 -6.60
N LYS A 78 6.85 -13.77 -6.62
CA LYS A 78 6.26 -14.27 -7.86
C LYS A 78 5.37 -13.22 -8.52
N PHE A 79 4.55 -12.54 -7.71
CA PHE A 79 3.65 -11.49 -8.20
C PHE A 79 4.44 -10.31 -8.79
N ALA A 80 5.47 -9.85 -8.06
CA ALA A 80 6.32 -8.75 -8.51
C ALA A 80 7.09 -9.11 -9.80
N GLU A 81 7.64 -10.31 -9.87
CA GLU A 81 8.36 -10.77 -11.07
C GLU A 81 7.42 -10.91 -12.28
N LYS A 82 6.26 -11.53 -12.08
CA LYS A 82 5.28 -11.74 -13.15
C LYS A 82 4.83 -10.45 -13.80
N HIS A 83 4.67 -9.39 -13.03
CA HIS A 83 4.15 -8.11 -13.51
C HIS A 83 5.19 -6.99 -13.57
N GLY A 84 6.45 -7.31 -13.28
CA GLY A 84 7.54 -6.32 -13.31
C GLY A 84 7.29 -5.14 -12.39
N LEU A 85 6.85 -5.40 -11.15
CA LEU A 85 6.55 -4.35 -10.18
C LEU A 85 7.84 -3.77 -9.60
N PRO A 86 8.14 -2.48 -9.82
CA PRO A 86 9.40 -1.86 -9.39
C PRO A 86 9.34 -1.22 -8.01
N PHE A 87 8.24 -1.40 -7.29
CA PHE A 87 8.07 -0.85 -5.95
C PHE A 87 7.98 -1.96 -4.91
N THR A 88 8.10 -1.60 -3.64
CA THR A 88 8.18 -2.55 -2.54
C THR A 88 6.81 -3.13 -2.20
N LEU A 89 6.74 -4.46 -2.08
CA LEU A 89 5.60 -5.16 -1.49
C LEU A 89 6.01 -5.62 -0.09
N LEU A 90 5.16 -5.32 0.90
CA LEU A 90 5.40 -5.65 2.30
C LEU A 90 4.65 -6.92 2.68
N CYS A 91 5.33 -7.82 3.39
CA CYS A 91 4.71 -9.00 3.98
C CYS A 91 3.96 -8.57 5.24
N GLY A 92 2.69 -8.22 5.06
CA GLY A 92 1.89 -7.63 6.10
C GLY A 92 1.45 -8.61 7.18
N THR A 93 1.14 -8.07 8.35
CA THR A 93 0.57 -8.81 9.46
C THR A 93 -0.82 -8.27 9.80
N LYS A 94 -1.63 -9.13 10.38
CA LYS A 94 -2.97 -8.75 10.84
C LYS A 94 -2.89 -7.57 11.84
N LYS A 95 -1.93 -7.62 12.76
CA LYS A 95 -1.74 -6.60 13.79
C LYS A 95 -1.52 -5.21 13.18
N VAL A 96 -0.64 -5.10 12.18
CA VAL A 96 -0.39 -3.83 11.51
C VAL A 96 -1.61 -3.38 10.72
N ALA A 97 -2.25 -4.30 10.00
CA ALA A 97 -3.47 -4.00 9.25
C ALA A 97 -4.59 -3.47 10.16
N GLU A 98 -4.73 -4.05 11.35
CA GLU A 98 -5.71 -3.59 12.33
C GLU A 98 -5.40 -2.17 12.83
N LYS A 99 -4.13 -1.87 13.08
CA LYS A 99 -3.71 -0.51 13.49
C LYS A 99 -4.08 0.54 12.46
N TYR A 100 -4.10 0.17 11.18
CA TYR A 100 -4.46 1.06 10.09
C TYR A 100 -5.96 1.00 9.74
N GLY A 101 -6.74 0.20 10.45
CA GLY A 101 -8.16 0.03 10.17
C GLY A 101 -8.43 -0.64 8.82
N ALA A 102 -7.45 -1.35 8.28
CA ALA A 102 -7.55 -1.99 6.97
C ALA A 102 -7.90 -3.48 7.05
N TYR A 103 -8.08 -4.03 8.24
CA TYR A 103 -8.52 -5.40 8.45
C TYR A 103 -9.91 -5.40 9.07
N GLY A 104 -10.82 -6.19 8.52
CA GLY A 104 -12.16 -6.29 9.08
C GLY A 104 -13.07 -7.21 8.30
N ASN A 105 -14.36 -7.14 8.63
CA ASN A 105 -15.41 -7.92 8.01
C ASN A 105 -15.72 -7.38 6.60
N LYS A 106 -15.62 -8.25 5.61
CA LYS A 106 -15.85 -7.95 4.19
C LYS A 106 -17.19 -8.53 3.69
N GLY A 107 -18.13 -8.77 4.59
CA GLY A 107 -19.42 -9.36 4.25
C GLY A 107 -19.29 -10.79 3.81
N ILE A 108 -19.79 -11.12 2.60
CA ILE A 108 -19.75 -12.49 2.07
C ILE A 108 -18.33 -12.99 1.84
N PHE A 109 -17.33 -12.10 1.78
CA PHE A 109 -15.93 -12.48 1.59
C PHE A 109 -15.21 -12.77 2.91
N GLY A 110 -15.93 -12.69 4.05
CA GLY A 110 -15.37 -13.00 5.36
C GLY A 110 -14.47 -11.88 5.90
N TRP A 111 -13.52 -12.26 6.74
CA TRP A 111 -12.56 -11.32 7.35
C TRP A 111 -11.28 -11.26 6.54
N GLY A 112 -10.73 -10.09 6.40
CA GLY A 112 -9.48 -9.89 5.67
C GLY A 112 -9.15 -8.42 5.46
N ILE A 113 -8.18 -8.19 4.57
CA ILE A 113 -7.74 -6.84 4.21
C ILE A 113 -8.80 -6.16 3.35
N LYS A 114 -9.18 -4.96 3.77
CA LYS A 114 -10.03 -4.06 2.99
C LYS A 114 -9.13 -3.20 2.10
N ARG A 115 -9.53 -3.01 0.84
CA ARG A 115 -8.78 -2.18 -0.09
C ARG A 115 -8.83 -0.72 0.36
N THR A 116 -7.75 -0.26 0.98
CA THR A 116 -7.62 1.07 1.57
C THR A 116 -6.25 1.62 1.24
N THR A 117 -6.14 2.91 0.95
CA THR A 117 -4.84 3.55 0.72
C THR A 117 -4.69 4.76 1.63
N TYR A 118 -3.53 4.87 2.26
CA TYR A 118 -3.12 6.03 3.04
C TYR A 118 -2.04 6.78 2.30
N LEU A 119 -2.24 8.09 2.16
CA LEU A 119 -1.19 9.00 1.71
C LEU A 119 -0.56 9.60 2.95
N ILE A 120 0.72 9.32 3.16
CA ILE A 120 1.47 9.74 4.35
C ILE A 120 2.47 10.82 3.92
N ASP A 121 2.53 11.93 4.65
CA ASP A 121 3.40 13.03 4.31
C ASP A 121 4.86 12.81 4.77
N GLU A 122 5.72 13.74 4.47
CA GLU A 122 7.16 13.65 4.74
C GLU A 122 7.49 13.58 6.25
N LYS A 123 6.55 13.99 7.11
CA LYS A 123 6.68 13.94 8.56
C LYS A 123 6.06 12.71 9.20
N GLY A 124 5.47 11.82 8.39
CA GLY A 124 4.81 10.61 8.89
C GLY A 124 3.37 10.83 9.34
N LYS A 125 2.75 11.91 8.94
CA LYS A 125 1.33 12.18 9.23
C LYS A 125 0.46 11.71 8.07
N VAL A 126 -0.74 11.22 8.39
CA VAL A 126 -1.73 10.87 7.38
C VAL A 126 -2.23 12.15 6.70
N ALA A 127 -1.94 12.29 5.41
CA ALA A 127 -2.40 13.43 4.62
C ALA A 127 -3.77 13.19 4.00
N ARG A 128 -4.04 11.96 3.55
CA ARG A 128 -5.34 11.56 3.00
C ARG A 128 -5.60 10.08 3.21
N VAL A 129 -6.89 9.72 3.24
CA VAL A 129 -7.35 8.33 3.34
C VAL A 129 -8.28 8.05 2.17
N PHE A 130 -8.03 6.95 1.45
CA PHE A 130 -8.89 6.48 0.35
C PHE A 130 -9.49 5.14 0.79
N GLN A 131 -10.78 5.13 1.07
CA GLN A 131 -11.51 3.92 1.46
C GLN A 131 -12.32 3.39 0.28
N ARG A 132 -12.64 2.09 0.31
CA ARG A 132 -13.46 1.43 -0.71
C ARG A 132 -12.91 1.68 -2.11
N VAL A 133 -11.61 1.54 -2.24
CA VAL A 133 -10.87 1.83 -3.45
C VAL A 133 -11.31 0.93 -4.59
N LYS A 134 -11.52 1.52 -5.76
CA LYS A 134 -11.67 0.78 -7.01
C LYS A 134 -10.28 0.59 -7.63
N ALA A 135 -9.96 -0.66 -8.00
CA ALA A 135 -8.65 -0.96 -8.56
C ALA A 135 -8.37 -0.19 -9.85
N LEU A 136 -9.37 -0.06 -10.71
CA LEU A 136 -9.23 0.67 -11.97
C LEU A 136 -9.23 2.19 -11.69
N GLY A 137 -8.17 2.86 -12.15
CA GLY A 137 -8.04 4.31 -12.04
C GLY A 137 -7.54 4.81 -10.68
N HIS A 138 -7.23 3.93 -9.73
CA HIS A 138 -6.83 4.33 -8.38
C HIS A 138 -5.51 5.11 -8.36
N SER A 139 -4.50 4.69 -9.14
CA SER A 139 -3.23 5.42 -9.18
C SER A 139 -3.41 6.87 -9.62
N LYS A 140 -4.27 7.11 -10.60
CA LYS A 140 -4.59 8.46 -11.08
C LYS A 140 -5.32 9.29 -10.03
N GLU A 141 -6.23 8.67 -9.29
CA GLU A 141 -6.93 9.31 -8.17
C GLU A 141 -5.94 9.80 -7.12
N ILE A 142 -4.98 8.96 -6.75
CA ILE A 142 -3.96 9.31 -5.77
C ILE A 142 -3.05 10.41 -6.30
N LEU A 143 -2.60 10.29 -7.56
CA LEU A 143 -1.75 11.32 -8.20
C LEU A 143 -2.41 12.70 -8.17
N SER A 144 -3.73 12.77 -8.41
CA SER A 144 -4.44 14.04 -8.35
C SER A 144 -4.48 14.64 -6.95
N GLY A 145 -4.31 13.84 -5.91
CA GLY A 145 -4.25 14.27 -4.52
C GLY A 145 -2.85 14.64 -4.03
N LEU A 146 -1.81 14.36 -4.81
CA LEU A 146 -0.44 14.72 -4.48
C LEU A 146 -0.11 16.14 -4.92
N ARG A 147 0.61 16.86 -4.07
CA ARG A 147 1.04 18.24 -4.34
C ARG A 147 2.53 18.31 -4.66
#